data_afd64fd36b3cfa34349b903f9c253bc6
#
_entry.id   afd64fd36b3cfa34349b903f9c253bc6
#
_cell.length_a   1.000
_cell.length_b   1.000
_cell.length_c   1.000
_cell.angle_alpha   90.00
_cell.angle_beta   90.00
_cell.angle_gamma   90.00
#
_symmetry.space_group_name_H-M   'P 1'
#
loop_
_entity.id
_entity.type
_entity.pdbx_description
1 polymer ?
#
loop_
_entity_poly.entity_id
_entity_poly.type
_entity_poly.pdbx_seq_one_letter_code
_entity_poly.pdbx_strand_id
1 'polypeptide(L)'
;MKIVLVTDLHFGARNDSVKVAKHQKRFYDEVFFPYLKENNINTIIDLGDTFDRRKYISFTSLKSSREMFFDPLKENNITTHMIVGNHDTVYKNTNELNSVNLLLKEYDNIIEYEAVQDIEIDGCKILMLPWICPGNHQESMTAIKATKAQVVFSHLELKGFEFMRGHFMHEGMDHKIFDKFDLVCSGHYHHKSTEGNINYLGTPYELTWQDYEDPKGFHVFDTGTRELTRIVSPLKMFHKLWYDDTNMAFDDVANMDFSKYKDCFVKVIITNKTNPYLFDSYIERLDKNDLANLQIVEDHLNLDLAEDEHIVDEAEDTLTILDKYVDGLEITSNKDKVKTLLRNLYDEALSIT
;
A
#
# COMPACT_ATOMS: atom_id res chain seq x y z
N MET A 1 -7.64 15.79 -21.56
CA MET A 1 -7.28 16.30 -20.21
C MET A 1 -6.43 15.26 -19.47
N LYS A 2 -5.49 15.71 -18.63
CA LYS A 2 -4.72 14.78 -17.79
C LYS A 2 -5.33 14.67 -16.40
N ILE A 3 -5.44 13.47 -15.88
CA ILE A 3 -5.95 13.12 -14.55
C ILE A 3 -4.87 12.32 -13.84
N VAL A 4 -4.61 12.60 -12.57
CA VAL A 4 -3.72 11.75 -11.77
C VAL A 4 -4.53 10.65 -11.10
N LEU A 5 -4.02 9.42 -11.16
CA LEU A 5 -4.56 8.26 -10.46
C LEU A 5 -3.63 7.90 -9.29
N VAL A 6 -4.21 7.72 -8.12
CA VAL A 6 -3.58 7.20 -6.91
C VAL A 6 -4.42 6.07 -6.33
N THR A 7 -3.85 5.28 -5.46
CA THR A 7 -4.54 4.18 -4.77
C THR A 7 -3.76 3.71 -3.56
N ASP A 8 -4.41 3.00 -2.67
CA ASP A 8 -3.78 2.32 -1.54
C ASP A 8 -2.89 3.27 -0.72
N LEU A 9 -3.50 4.41 -0.32
CA LEU A 9 -2.80 5.47 0.42
C LEU A 9 -2.47 5.04 1.85
N HIS A 10 -3.31 4.18 2.46
CA HIS A 10 -3.12 3.59 3.78
C HIS A 10 -2.66 4.59 4.84
N PHE A 11 -3.39 5.71 4.99
CA PHE A 11 -3.12 6.63 6.10
C PHE A 11 -3.32 5.92 7.44
N GLY A 12 -2.29 5.94 8.28
CA GLY A 12 -2.26 5.21 9.55
C GLY A 12 -1.54 3.87 9.50
N ALA A 13 -0.87 3.55 8.37
CA ALA A 13 -0.11 2.32 8.21
C ALA A 13 0.92 2.09 9.33
N ARG A 14 1.23 0.81 9.59
CA ARG A 14 2.16 0.34 10.61
C ARG A 14 1.82 0.89 12.00
N ASN A 15 0.55 0.72 12.42
CA ASN A 15 0.06 1.16 13.73
C ASN A 15 0.23 2.66 13.98
N ASP A 16 -0.20 3.49 13.04
CA ASP A 16 -0.06 4.95 13.11
C ASP A 16 1.41 5.42 13.25
N SER A 17 2.32 4.74 12.57
CA SER A 17 3.74 5.03 12.66
C SER A 17 4.05 6.47 12.23
N VAL A 18 4.60 7.25 13.16
CA VAL A 18 5.01 8.64 12.90
C VAL A 18 6.06 8.72 11.79
N LYS A 19 6.94 7.72 11.68
CA LYS A 19 7.98 7.68 10.65
C LYS A 19 7.38 7.41 9.27
N VAL A 20 6.38 6.52 9.17
CA VAL A 20 5.63 6.30 7.93
C VAL A 20 4.86 7.57 7.54
N ALA A 21 4.13 8.18 8.46
CA ALA A 21 3.41 9.43 8.20
C ALA A 21 4.34 10.56 7.70
N LYS A 22 5.56 10.68 8.25
CA LYS A 22 6.57 11.61 7.74
C LYS A 22 7.01 11.30 6.32
N HIS A 23 7.20 10.01 6.00
CA HIS A 23 7.56 9.58 4.65
C HIS A 23 6.45 9.88 3.64
N GLN A 24 5.18 9.57 4.00
CA GLN A 24 4.01 9.95 3.22
C GLN A 24 3.95 11.46 2.99
N LYS A 25 4.14 12.27 4.06
CA LYS A 25 4.16 13.73 3.94
C LYS A 25 5.25 14.22 2.99
N ARG A 26 6.47 13.66 3.06
CA ARG A 26 7.55 14.00 2.13
C ARG A 26 7.18 13.69 0.69
N PHE A 27 6.51 12.55 0.45
CA PHE A 27 6.03 12.20 -0.89
C PHE A 27 5.06 13.25 -1.44
N TYR A 28 4.10 13.70 -0.62
CA TYR A 28 3.16 14.73 -1.04
C TYR A 28 3.83 16.07 -1.26
N ASP A 29 4.70 16.50 -0.35
CA ASP A 29 5.36 17.81 -0.40
C ASP A 29 6.42 17.88 -1.51
N GLU A 30 7.20 16.83 -1.72
CA GLU A 30 8.39 16.86 -2.59
C GLU A 30 8.11 16.30 -4.00
N VAL A 31 7.09 15.43 -4.17
CA VAL A 31 6.84 14.72 -5.43
C VAL A 31 5.44 14.99 -5.99
N PHE A 32 4.39 14.71 -5.22
CA PHE A 32 3.03 14.68 -5.70
C PHE A 32 2.47 16.06 -6.04
N PHE A 33 2.37 16.96 -5.05
CA PHE A 33 1.85 18.31 -5.29
C PHE A 33 2.70 19.16 -6.23
N PRO A 34 4.04 19.12 -6.16
CA PRO A 34 4.86 19.76 -7.18
C PRO A 34 4.55 19.29 -8.61
N TYR A 35 4.39 17.98 -8.80
CA TYR A 35 4.05 17.43 -10.11
C TYR A 35 2.68 17.92 -10.61
N LEU A 36 1.63 17.91 -9.76
CA LEU A 36 0.31 18.44 -10.12
C LEU A 36 0.40 19.91 -10.56
N LYS A 37 1.12 20.72 -9.80
CA LYS A 37 1.31 22.13 -10.08
C LYS A 37 2.06 22.39 -11.38
N GLU A 38 3.19 21.72 -11.60
CA GLU A 38 4.02 21.87 -12.80
C GLU A 38 3.28 21.46 -14.08
N ASN A 39 2.40 20.47 -13.98
CA ASN A 39 1.64 19.95 -15.11
C ASN A 39 0.22 20.54 -15.23
N ASN A 40 -0.16 21.48 -14.35
CA ASN A 40 -1.49 22.10 -14.29
C ASN A 40 -2.63 21.06 -14.19
N ILE A 41 -2.45 20.02 -13.38
CA ILE A 41 -3.44 18.97 -13.16
C ILE A 41 -4.28 19.33 -11.94
N ASN A 42 -5.60 19.42 -12.12
CA ASN A 42 -6.56 19.80 -11.10
C ASN A 42 -7.64 18.73 -10.85
N THR A 43 -7.43 17.52 -11.35
CA THR A 43 -8.34 16.39 -11.15
C THR A 43 -7.52 15.16 -10.79
N ILE A 44 -7.89 14.51 -9.70
CA ILE A 44 -7.32 13.23 -9.30
C ILE A 44 -8.43 12.20 -9.09
N ILE A 45 -8.08 10.93 -9.22
CA ILE A 45 -8.94 9.80 -8.87
C ILE A 45 -8.17 8.90 -7.91
N ASP A 46 -8.72 8.68 -6.73
CA ASP A 46 -8.27 7.73 -5.73
C ASP A 46 -9.05 6.43 -5.91
N LEU A 47 -8.33 5.34 -6.12
CA LEU A 47 -8.92 4.02 -6.39
C LEU A 47 -9.15 3.19 -5.12
N GLY A 48 -9.25 3.85 -3.97
CA GLY A 48 -9.61 3.20 -2.69
C GLY A 48 -8.42 2.84 -1.81
N ASP A 49 -8.77 2.29 -0.64
CA ASP A 49 -7.85 2.00 0.46
C ASP A 49 -7.11 3.26 0.94
N THR A 50 -7.90 4.29 1.19
CA THR A 50 -7.42 5.58 1.68
C THR A 50 -6.85 5.48 3.08
N PHE A 51 -7.55 4.75 3.99
CA PHE A 51 -7.12 4.52 5.36
C PHE A 51 -6.71 3.06 5.56
N ASP A 52 -5.71 2.86 6.43
CA ASP A 52 -5.13 1.54 6.68
C ASP A 52 -6.07 0.59 7.43
N ARG A 53 -6.84 1.11 8.38
CA ARG A 53 -7.69 0.31 9.26
C ARG A 53 -9.16 0.44 8.98
N ARG A 54 -9.85 -0.70 8.92
CA ARG A 54 -11.28 -0.81 8.58
C ARG A 54 -12.23 -0.29 9.65
N LYS A 55 -11.98 -0.63 10.93
CA LYS A 55 -12.98 -0.46 12.00
C LYS A 55 -12.86 0.85 12.76
N TYR A 56 -11.70 1.46 12.76
CA TYR A 56 -11.44 2.71 13.46
C TYR A 56 -10.26 3.45 12.84
N ILE A 57 -10.28 4.75 12.94
CA ILE A 57 -9.18 5.62 12.49
C ILE A 57 -8.75 6.44 13.68
N SER A 58 -7.46 6.47 13.99
CA SER A 58 -6.94 7.27 15.10
C SER A 58 -7.05 8.76 14.78
N PHE A 59 -7.22 9.59 15.81
CA PHE A 59 -7.20 11.04 15.62
C PHE A 59 -5.89 11.53 15.01
N THR A 60 -4.77 10.85 15.29
CA THR A 60 -3.47 11.18 14.72
C THR A 60 -3.47 10.95 13.20
N SER A 61 -3.94 9.79 12.75
CA SER A 61 -4.02 9.48 11.31
C SER A 61 -5.00 10.37 10.59
N LEU A 62 -6.17 10.63 11.18
CA LEU A 62 -7.16 11.54 10.59
C LEU A 62 -6.58 12.96 10.45
N LYS A 63 -5.95 13.49 11.51
CA LYS A 63 -5.33 14.80 11.47
C LYS A 63 -4.21 14.87 10.43
N SER A 64 -3.30 13.90 10.44
CA SER A 64 -2.16 13.91 9.52
C SER A 64 -2.57 13.73 8.06
N SER A 65 -3.58 12.90 7.76
CA SER A 65 -4.12 12.75 6.40
C SER A 65 -4.76 14.04 5.89
N ARG A 66 -5.49 14.77 6.76
CA ARG A 66 -6.03 16.10 6.42
C ARG A 66 -4.91 17.07 6.08
N GLU A 67 -3.95 17.26 6.99
CA GLU A 67 -2.86 18.21 6.84
C GLU A 67 -1.94 17.91 5.63
N MET A 68 -1.70 16.64 5.29
CA MET A 68 -0.78 16.29 4.20
C MET A 68 -1.44 16.05 2.85
N PHE A 69 -2.74 15.78 2.79
CA PHE A 69 -3.43 15.42 1.55
C PHE A 69 -4.73 16.19 1.32
N PHE A 70 -5.75 16.06 2.19
CA PHE A 70 -7.08 16.57 1.91
C PHE A 70 -7.17 18.11 1.94
N ASP A 71 -6.56 18.77 2.95
CA ASP A 71 -6.54 20.23 3.04
C ASP A 71 -5.78 20.86 1.86
N PRO A 72 -4.57 20.38 1.48
CA PRO A 72 -3.89 20.85 0.28
C PRO A 72 -4.67 20.64 -1.03
N LEU A 73 -5.42 19.52 -1.16
CA LEU A 73 -6.30 19.32 -2.33
C LEU A 73 -7.39 20.38 -2.41
N LYS A 74 -8.04 20.68 -1.29
CA LYS A 74 -9.07 21.71 -1.20
C LYS A 74 -8.50 23.11 -1.46
N GLU A 75 -7.40 23.46 -0.81
CA GLU A 75 -6.73 24.77 -0.95
C GLU A 75 -6.27 25.05 -2.38
N ASN A 76 -5.88 24.02 -3.12
CA ASN A 76 -5.46 24.14 -4.51
C ASN A 76 -6.60 23.93 -5.53
N ASN A 77 -7.86 23.81 -5.07
CA ASN A 77 -9.04 23.56 -5.90
C ASN A 77 -8.90 22.32 -6.80
N ILE A 78 -8.35 21.24 -6.26
CA ILE A 78 -8.20 19.96 -6.96
C ILE A 78 -9.46 19.14 -6.71
N THR A 79 -10.19 18.82 -7.78
CA THR A 79 -11.32 17.91 -7.72
C THR A 79 -10.83 16.48 -7.53
N THR A 80 -11.36 15.79 -6.53
CA THR A 80 -10.95 14.44 -6.16
C THR A 80 -12.13 13.48 -6.27
N HIS A 81 -12.02 12.49 -7.14
CA HIS A 81 -12.96 11.37 -7.24
C HIS A 81 -12.40 10.20 -6.43
N MET A 82 -13.18 9.64 -5.52
CA MET A 82 -12.73 8.56 -4.64
C MET A 82 -13.67 7.38 -4.70
N ILE A 83 -13.16 6.20 -5.03
CA ILE A 83 -13.91 4.95 -4.87
C ILE A 83 -13.58 4.32 -3.52
N VAL A 84 -14.53 3.56 -2.99
CA VAL A 84 -14.36 2.86 -1.71
C VAL A 84 -13.61 1.56 -1.94
N GLY A 85 -12.45 1.40 -1.27
CA GLY A 85 -11.67 0.17 -1.21
C GLY A 85 -12.12 -0.75 -0.06
N ASN A 86 -11.49 -1.92 0.05
CA ASN A 86 -11.85 -2.87 1.11
C ASN A 86 -11.40 -2.41 2.51
N HIS A 87 -10.32 -1.64 2.63
CA HIS A 87 -9.89 -1.04 3.90
C HIS A 87 -10.74 0.16 4.32
N ASP A 88 -11.46 0.79 3.39
CA ASP A 88 -12.35 1.90 3.71
C ASP A 88 -13.66 1.46 4.35
N THR A 89 -14.04 0.17 4.27
CA THR A 89 -15.31 -0.37 4.78
C THR A 89 -15.16 -1.04 6.14
N VAL A 90 -16.14 -0.85 7.02
CA VAL A 90 -16.17 -1.52 8.34
C VAL A 90 -16.45 -3.01 8.20
N TYR A 91 -17.38 -3.38 7.32
CA TYR A 91 -17.84 -4.75 7.13
C TYR A 91 -17.33 -5.33 5.80
N LYS A 92 -17.04 -6.65 5.79
CA LYS A 92 -16.58 -7.36 4.59
C LYS A 92 -17.70 -7.66 3.57
N ASN A 93 -18.94 -7.36 3.90
CA ASN A 93 -20.10 -7.71 3.07
C ASN A 93 -20.90 -6.53 2.52
N THR A 94 -20.54 -5.29 2.88
CA THR A 94 -21.22 -4.08 2.40
C THR A 94 -20.29 -2.86 2.40
N ASN A 95 -20.51 -1.93 1.46
CA ASN A 95 -19.81 -0.65 1.38
C ASN A 95 -20.56 0.51 2.07
N GLU A 96 -21.77 0.28 2.62
CA GLU A 96 -22.62 1.34 3.17
C GLU A 96 -21.97 2.11 4.33
N LEU A 97 -21.19 1.42 5.17
CA LEU A 97 -20.47 2.04 6.28
C LEU A 97 -18.99 2.11 5.93
N ASN A 98 -18.55 3.26 5.42
CA ASN A 98 -17.20 3.49 4.96
C ASN A 98 -16.59 4.80 5.49
N SER A 99 -15.25 4.83 5.53
CA SER A 99 -14.48 5.97 6.07
C SER A 99 -14.57 7.21 5.18
N VAL A 100 -14.61 7.05 3.87
CA VAL A 100 -14.65 8.15 2.89
C VAL A 100 -15.89 8.99 3.13
N ASN A 101 -17.06 8.35 3.12
CA ASN A 101 -18.34 9.00 3.36
C ASN A 101 -18.42 9.66 4.76
N LEU A 102 -17.94 8.99 5.81
CA LEU A 102 -18.08 9.46 7.17
C LEU A 102 -17.14 10.61 7.53
N LEU A 103 -15.92 10.60 7.00
CA LEU A 103 -14.85 11.49 7.47
C LEU A 103 -14.52 12.64 6.52
N LEU A 104 -14.99 12.58 5.26
CA LEU A 104 -14.59 13.54 4.23
C LEU A 104 -15.73 14.39 3.69
N LYS A 105 -16.94 14.30 4.25
CA LYS A 105 -18.13 15.09 3.83
C LYS A 105 -17.96 16.60 3.87
N GLU A 106 -17.03 17.11 4.67
CA GLU A 106 -16.75 18.54 4.76
C GLU A 106 -15.91 19.08 3.59
N TYR A 107 -15.37 18.19 2.76
CA TYR A 107 -14.59 18.53 1.58
C TYR A 107 -15.49 18.59 0.35
N ASP A 108 -15.89 19.77 -0.06
CA ASP A 108 -16.75 20.03 -1.23
C ASP A 108 -16.11 19.75 -2.58
N ASN A 109 -14.80 19.55 -2.60
CA ASN A 109 -14.00 19.15 -3.75
C ASN A 109 -13.85 17.60 -3.87
N ILE A 110 -14.40 16.81 -2.94
CA ILE A 110 -14.36 15.36 -2.96
C ILE A 110 -15.71 14.81 -3.45
N ILE A 111 -15.65 13.90 -4.42
CA ILE A 111 -16.80 13.19 -4.96
C ILE A 111 -16.57 11.71 -4.70
N GLU A 112 -17.38 11.10 -3.86
CA GLU A 112 -17.26 9.71 -3.46
C GLU A 112 -18.13 8.76 -4.30
N TYR A 113 -17.64 7.52 -4.47
CA TYR A 113 -18.33 6.45 -5.17
C TYR A 113 -18.34 5.20 -4.29
N GLU A 114 -19.39 5.03 -3.50
CA GLU A 114 -19.62 3.82 -2.70
C GLU A 114 -20.38 2.72 -3.47
N ALA A 115 -21.03 3.09 -4.57
CA ALA A 115 -21.70 2.20 -5.50
C ALA A 115 -21.15 2.36 -6.91
N VAL A 116 -21.33 1.36 -7.75
CA VAL A 116 -20.91 1.40 -9.15
C VAL A 116 -21.66 2.48 -9.92
N GLN A 117 -20.92 3.31 -10.68
CA GLN A 117 -21.49 4.43 -11.40
C GLN A 117 -20.75 4.73 -12.70
N ASP A 118 -21.50 4.96 -13.79
CA ASP A 118 -20.95 5.55 -15.01
C ASP A 118 -20.82 7.08 -14.85
N ILE A 119 -19.64 7.61 -15.17
CA ILE A 119 -19.38 9.06 -15.20
C ILE A 119 -18.79 9.46 -16.53
N GLU A 120 -18.73 10.77 -16.79
CA GLU A 120 -18.03 11.32 -17.95
C GLU A 120 -17.13 12.47 -17.50
N ILE A 121 -15.84 12.38 -17.83
CA ILE A 121 -14.85 13.43 -17.58
C ILE A 121 -14.19 13.78 -18.91
N ASP A 122 -14.31 15.04 -19.33
CA ASP A 122 -13.72 15.55 -20.58
C ASP A 122 -14.04 14.67 -21.81
N GLY A 123 -15.31 14.22 -21.92
CA GLY A 123 -15.79 13.36 -22.99
C GLY A 123 -15.38 11.88 -22.87
N CYS A 124 -14.57 11.51 -21.89
CA CYS A 124 -14.22 10.12 -21.61
C CYS A 124 -15.26 9.49 -20.69
N LYS A 125 -15.89 8.40 -21.13
CA LYS A 125 -16.84 7.62 -20.32
C LYS A 125 -16.10 6.61 -19.49
N ILE A 126 -16.30 6.67 -18.20
CA ILE A 126 -15.56 5.91 -17.17
C ILE A 126 -16.58 5.19 -16.28
N LEU A 127 -16.37 3.91 -16.03
CA LEU A 127 -17.07 3.17 -15.00
C LEU A 127 -16.26 3.28 -13.71
N MET A 128 -16.82 3.94 -12.69
CA MET A 128 -16.30 3.95 -11.33
C MET A 128 -16.83 2.73 -10.62
N LEU A 129 -15.94 1.81 -10.22
CA LEU A 129 -16.30 0.50 -9.68
C LEU A 129 -15.59 0.30 -8.32
N PRO A 130 -16.26 0.58 -7.21
CA PRO A 130 -15.68 0.37 -5.89
C PRO A 130 -15.46 -1.13 -5.60
N TRP A 131 -14.82 -1.43 -4.47
CA TRP A 131 -14.59 -2.80 -4.03
C TRP A 131 -15.86 -3.63 -4.09
N ILE A 132 -15.77 -4.79 -4.74
CA ILE A 132 -16.90 -5.70 -4.94
C ILE A 132 -16.98 -6.64 -3.73
N CYS A 133 -18.07 -6.52 -2.99
CA CYS A 133 -18.38 -7.35 -1.84
C CYS A 133 -19.74 -8.09 -2.05
N PRO A 134 -20.12 -9.03 -1.18
CA PRO A 134 -21.39 -9.75 -1.33
C PRO A 134 -22.62 -8.84 -1.50
N GLY A 135 -22.65 -7.68 -0.81
CA GLY A 135 -23.80 -6.76 -0.82
C GLY A 135 -24.00 -6.04 -2.15
N ASN A 136 -22.93 -5.74 -2.89
CA ASN A 136 -22.99 -5.01 -4.16
C ASN A 136 -22.66 -5.86 -5.40
N HIS A 137 -22.34 -7.16 -5.21
CA HIS A 137 -21.88 -8.03 -6.29
C HIS A 137 -22.84 -8.08 -7.49
N GLN A 138 -24.13 -8.30 -7.25
CA GLN A 138 -25.11 -8.43 -8.33
C GLN A 138 -25.28 -7.12 -9.13
N GLU A 139 -25.26 -5.99 -8.45
CA GLU A 139 -25.33 -4.66 -9.06
C GLU A 139 -24.09 -4.38 -9.91
N SER A 140 -22.89 -4.63 -9.33
CA SER A 140 -21.61 -4.47 -10.01
C SER A 140 -21.52 -5.33 -11.28
N MET A 141 -21.89 -6.61 -11.20
CA MET A 141 -21.90 -7.50 -12.36
C MET A 141 -22.86 -7.05 -13.45
N THR A 142 -24.01 -6.50 -13.07
CA THR A 142 -25.00 -5.96 -14.01
C THR A 142 -24.48 -4.71 -14.69
N ALA A 143 -23.91 -3.79 -13.92
CA ALA A 143 -23.31 -2.55 -14.43
C ALA A 143 -22.13 -2.82 -15.37
N ILE A 144 -21.19 -3.71 -14.99
CA ILE A 144 -20.07 -4.12 -15.85
C ILE A 144 -20.58 -4.62 -17.21
N LYS A 145 -21.65 -5.42 -17.26
CA LYS A 145 -22.21 -5.93 -18.52
C LYS A 145 -22.92 -4.86 -19.34
N ALA A 146 -23.64 -3.95 -18.69
CA ALA A 146 -24.53 -2.98 -19.33
C ALA A 146 -23.83 -1.69 -19.77
N THR A 147 -22.75 -1.28 -19.08
CA THR A 147 -22.07 -0.01 -19.35
C THR A 147 -21.54 0.09 -20.78
N LYS A 148 -21.55 1.32 -21.28
CA LYS A 148 -20.90 1.74 -22.54
C LYS A 148 -19.57 2.46 -22.30
N ALA A 149 -19.11 2.55 -21.06
CA ALA A 149 -17.79 3.06 -20.74
C ALA A 149 -16.72 2.15 -21.35
N GLN A 150 -15.61 2.75 -21.74
CA GLN A 150 -14.45 2.03 -22.30
C GLN A 150 -13.30 1.97 -21.30
N VAL A 151 -13.37 2.77 -20.24
CA VAL A 151 -12.39 2.83 -19.18
C VAL A 151 -13.06 2.44 -17.86
N VAL A 152 -12.36 1.69 -17.03
CA VAL A 152 -12.79 1.32 -15.68
C VAL A 152 -11.74 1.78 -14.68
N PHE A 153 -12.17 2.47 -13.64
CA PHE A 153 -11.38 2.74 -12.45
C PHE A 153 -12.01 2.00 -11.27
N SER A 154 -11.20 1.22 -10.56
CA SER A 154 -11.73 0.18 -9.67
C SER A 154 -10.81 -0.14 -8.49
N HIS A 155 -11.35 -0.93 -7.55
CA HIS A 155 -10.62 -1.57 -6.49
C HIS A 155 -10.98 -3.06 -6.47
N LEU A 156 -10.19 -3.90 -7.17
CA LEU A 156 -10.56 -5.27 -7.52
C LEU A 156 -9.60 -6.30 -6.93
N GLU A 157 -10.16 -7.46 -6.63
CA GLU A 157 -9.43 -8.67 -6.26
C GLU A 157 -9.55 -9.69 -7.39
N LEU A 158 -8.57 -9.69 -8.32
CA LEU A 158 -8.55 -10.56 -9.48
C LEU A 158 -7.47 -11.63 -9.35
N LYS A 159 -7.84 -12.88 -9.67
CA LYS A 159 -6.86 -13.96 -9.76
C LYS A 159 -5.95 -13.82 -10.99
N GLY A 160 -4.72 -14.33 -10.87
CA GLY A 160 -3.73 -14.37 -11.95
C GLY A 160 -2.79 -13.17 -11.98
N PHE A 161 -3.02 -12.15 -11.16
CA PHE A 161 -2.15 -10.97 -11.07
C PHE A 161 -1.11 -11.11 -9.97
N GLU A 162 0.02 -10.46 -10.18
CA GLU A 162 1.10 -10.36 -9.19
C GLU A 162 0.70 -9.31 -8.13
N PHE A 163 0.47 -9.76 -6.90
CA PHE A 163 0.12 -8.88 -5.79
C PHE A 163 1.36 -8.42 -5.01
N MET A 164 2.44 -9.20 -5.09
CA MET A 164 3.76 -8.94 -4.55
C MET A 164 4.78 -9.52 -5.52
N ARG A 165 5.98 -8.98 -5.59
CA ARG A 165 7.03 -9.42 -6.52
C ARG A 165 7.24 -10.94 -6.47
N GLY A 166 7.01 -11.63 -7.58
CA GLY A 166 7.12 -13.07 -7.72
C GLY A 166 5.95 -13.88 -7.17
N HIS A 167 4.92 -13.25 -6.58
CA HIS A 167 3.78 -13.92 -5.97
C HIS A 167 2.48 -13.55 -6.67
N PHE A 168 1.79 -14.57 -7.19
CA PHE A 168 0.57 -14.40 -7.95
C PHE A 168 -0.66 -14.78 -7.12
N MET A 169 -1.71 -13.98 -7.21
CA MET A 169 -2.99 -14.27 -6.58
C MET A 169 -3.69 -15.43 -7.31
N HIS A 170 -3.99 -16.50 -6.58
CA HIS A 170 -4.67 -17.68 -7.12
C HIS A 170 -6.18 -17.66 -6.90
N GLU A 171 -6.64 -16.88 -5.94
CA GLU A 171 -8.04 -16.67 -5.61
C GLU A 171 -8.55 -15.35 -6.20
N GLY A 172 -9.86 -15.07 -6.07
CA GLY A 172 -10.46 -13.85 -6.59
C GLY A 172 -11.28 -14.05 -7.87
N MET A 173 -11.78 -12.96 -8.39
CA MET A 173 -12.68 -12.93 -9.54
C MET A 173 -11.90 -13.17 -10.85
N ASP A 174 -12.57 -13.79 -11.83
CA ASP A 174 -11.99 -13.98 -13.17
C ASP A 174 -11.95 -12.65 -13.94
N HIS A 175 -10.77 -12.31 -14.44
CA HIS A 175 -10.52 -11.05 -15.15
C HIS A 175 -11.23 -10.93 -16.50
N LYS A 176 -11.67 -12.04 -17.11
CA LYS A 176 -12.29 -12.08 -18.46
C LYS A 176 -13.50 -11.19 -18.62
N ILE A 177 -14.21 -10.88 -17.51
CA ILE A 177 -15.37 -9.99 -17.57
C ILE A 177 -14.99 -8.56 -17.96
N PHE A 178 -13.70 -8.21 -17.89
CA PHE A 178 -13.15 -6.91 -18.24
C PHE A 178 -12.55 -6.85 -19.66
N ASP A 179 -12.54 -7.94 -20.43
CA ASP A 179 -11.96 -7.99 -21.79
C ASP A 179 -12.59 -7.00 -22.78
N LYS A 180 -13.81 -6.55 -22.51
CA LYS A 180 -14.53 -5.59 -23.38
C LYS A 180 -14.05 -4.14 -23.22
N PHE A 181 -13.31 -3.82 -22.17
CA PHE A 181 -12.84 -2.47 -21.91
C PHE A 181 -11.48 -2.20 -22.58
N ASP A 182 -11.23 -0.94 -22.94
CA ASP A 182 -9.93 -0.54 -23.52
C ASP A 182 -8.86 -0.45 -22.42
N LEU A 183 -9.25 0.00 -21.22
CA LEU A 183 -8.36 0.19 -20.08
C LEU A 183 -9.11 -0.07 -18.78
N VAL A 184 -8.49 -0.84 -17.90
CA VAL A 184 -8.91 -1.05 -16.51
C VAL A 184 -7.75 -0.69 -15.60
N CYS A 185 -7.96 0.23 -14.66
CA CYS A 185 -7.00 0.54 -13.60
C CYS A 185 -7.59 0.14 -12.26
N SER A 186 -6.82 -0.56 -11.45
CA SER A 186 -7.27 -1.03 -10.14
C SER A 186 -6.24 -0.72 -9.04
N GLY A 187 -6.74 -0.42 -7.85
CA GLY A 187 -6.04 -0.57 -6.58
C GLY A 187 -6.12 -1.98 -6.04
N HIS A 188 -5.86 -2.16 -4.75
CA HIS A 188 -5.85 -3.37 -3.95
C HIS A 188 -4.50 -4.09 -3.89
N TYR A 189 -3.84 -4.35 -5.01
CA TYR A 189 -2.50 -4.96 -4.98
C TYR A 189 -1.44 -3.87 -4.93
N HIS A 190 -0.59 -3.95 -3.90
CA HIS A 190 0.43 -2.93 -3.63
C HIS A 190 1.58 -2.95 -4.63
N HIS A 191 1.78 -4.08 -5.32
CA HIS A 191 2.73 -4.19 -6.42
C HIS A 191 2.09 -3.76 -7.74
N LYS A 192 2.84 -2.96 -8.54
CA LYS A 192 2.39 -2.57 -9.88
C LYS A 192 2.50 -3.74 -10.84
N SER A 193 1.38 -4.21 -11.36
CA SER A 193 1.36 -5.26 -12.39
C SER A 193 0.42 -4.92 -13.53
N THR A 194 0.65 -5.53 -14.69
CA THR A 194 -0.17 -5.28 -15.89
C THR A 194 -0.31 -6.58 -16.66
N GLU A 195 -1.54 -6.93 -17.01
CA GLU A 195 -1.84 -8.02 -17.92
C GLU A 195 -2.98 -7.62 -18.86
N GLY A 196 -2.74 -7.67 -20.18
CA GLY A 196 -3.69 -7.23 -21.18
C GLY A 196 -4.06 -5.74 -21.00
N ASN A 197 -5.36 -5.48 -20.85
CA ASN A 197 -5.92 -4.16 -20.62
C ASN A 197 -6.04 -3.78 -19.14
N ILE A 198 -5.65 -4.64 -18.21
CA ILE A 198 -5.81 -4.45 -16.77
C ILE A 198 -4.48 -4.02 -16.14
N ASN A 199 -4.51 -2.95 -15.35
CA ASN A 199 -3.37 -2.37 -14.67
C ASN A 199 -3.66 -2.23 -13.18
N TYR A 200 -2.96 -2.98 -12.33
CA TYR A 200 -2.83 -2.67 -10.92
C TYR A 200 -1.78 -1.59 -10.75
N LEU A 201 -2.14 -0.49 -10.11
CA LEU A 201 -1.29 0.71 -10.06
C LEU A 201 -0.20 0.61 -9.01
N GLY A 202 -0.45 -0.15 -7.93
CA GLY A 202 0.42 -0.24 -6.77
C GLY A 202 0.41 1.00 -5.90
N THR A 203 0.97 0.88 -4.68
CA THR A 203 1.05 1.98 -3.73
C THR A 203 1.93 3.14 -4.23
N PRO A 204 1.65 4.39 -3.83
CA PRO A 204 2.45 5.54 -4.28
C PRO A 204 3.81 5.65 -3.59
N TYR A 205 3.99 5.00 -2.46
CA TYR A 205 5.21 4.96 -1.64
C TYR A 205 5.37 3.60 -0.95
N GLU A 206 6.55 3.37 -0.39
CA GLU A 206 6.85 2.15 0.34
C GLU A 206 6.15 2.15 1.71
N LEU A 207 5.49 1.02 2.08
CA LEU A 207 4.78 0.83 3.35
C LEU A 207 5.38 -0.32 4.17
N THR A 208 5.92 -1.35 3.49
CA THR A 208 6.41 -2.58 4.11
C THR A 208 7.77 -3.00 3.54
N TRP A 209 8.43 -3.99 4.16
CA TRP A 209 9.67 -4.57 3.61
C TRP A 209 9.47 -5.27 2.25
N GLN A 210 8.26 -5.67 1.91
CA GLN A 210 7.93 -6.23 0.59
C GLN A 210 8.12 -5.20 -0.53
N ASP A 211 8.04 -3.91 -0.18
CA ASP A 211 8.22 -2.80 -1.11
C ASP A 211 9.70 -2.45 -1.36
N TYR A 212 10.62 -3.11 -0.66
CA TYR A 212 12.06 -2.90 -0.88
C TYR A 212 12.44 -3.20 -2.35
N GLU A 213 13.08 -2.23 -3.02
CA GLU A 213 13.41 -2.28 -4.46
C GLU A 213 12.20 -2.44 -5.40
N ASP A 214 10.97 -2.25 -4.92
CA ASP A 214 9.79 -2.13 -5.76
C ASP A 214 9.54 -0.65 -6.06
N PRO A 215 9.70 -0.20 -7.33
CA PRO A 215 9.48 1.21 -7.66
C PRO A 215 8.05 1.61 -7.32
N LYS A 216 7.87 2.65 -6.50
CA LYS A 216 6.58 3.20 -6.12
C LYS A 216 6.29 4.51 -6.85
N GLY A 217 5.03 4.94 -6.88
CA GLY A 217 4.64 6.18 -7.53
C GLY A 217 3.15 6.23 -7.87
N PHE A 218 2.77 7.15 -8.73
CA PHE A 218 1.41 7.35 -9.16
C PHE A 218 1.32 7.35 -10.70
N HIS A 219 0.11 7.45 -11.24
CA HIS A 219 -0.10 7.40 -12.68
C HIS A 219 -0.81 8.65 -13.18
N VAL A 220 -0.53 8.99 -14.43
CA VAL A 220 -1.23 10.04 -15.18
C VAL A 220 -2.00 9.38 -16.31
N PHE A 221 -3.29 9.61 -16.34
CA PHE A 221 -4.20 9.15 -17.37
C PHE A 221 -4.59 10.34 -18.27
N ASP A 222 -4.47 10.18 -19.58
CA ASP A 222 -4.94 11.16 -20.55
C ASP A 222 -6.30 10.74 -21.11
N THR A 223 -7.34 11.55 -20.88
CA THR A 223 -8.72 11.26 -21.30
C THR A 223 -8.89 11.17 -22.83
N GLY A 224 -8.08 11.91 -23.58
CA GLY A 224 -8.16 11.96 -25.04
C GLY A 224 -7.48 10.78 -25.73
N THR A 225 -6.25 10.44 -25.29
CA THR A 225 -5.46 9.33 -25.86
C THR A 225 -5.69 8.00 -25.15
N ARG A 226 -6.21 8.03 -23.90
CA ARG A 226 -6.33 6.90 -22.97
C ARG A 226 -4.98 6.29 -22.58
N GLU A 227 -3.92 7.03 -22.75
CA GLU A 227 -2.59 6.63 -22.34
C GLU A 227 -2.44 6.72 -20.82
N LEU A 228 -1.81 5.71 -20.24
CA LEU A 228 -1.47 5.64 -18.82
C LEU A 228 0.04 5.76 -18.65
N THR A 229 0.50 6.83 -18.03
CA THR A 229 1.94 7.09 -17.78
C THR A 229 2.25 6.97 -16.30
N ARG A 230 3.25 6.17 -15.92
CA ARG A 230 3.70 6.05 -14.53
C ARG A 230 4.72 7.12 -14.17
N ILE A 231 4.52 7.76 -13.03
CA ILE A 231 5.46 8.70 -12.42
C ILE A 231 6.07 8.04 -11.19
N VAL A 232 7.34 7.69 -11.27
CA VAL A 232 8.05 6.97 -10.20
C VAL A 232 8.56 7.96 -9.15
N SER A 233 8.28 7.66 -7.87
CA SER A 233 8.83 8.41 -6.74
C SER A 233 10.32 8.07 -6.53
N PRO A 234 11.18 9.07 -6.36
CA PRO A 234 12.58 8.83 -6.01
C PRO A 234 12.79 8.48 -4.52
N LEU A 235 11.75 8.65 -3.70
CA LEU A 235 11.84 8.47 -2.25
C LEU A 235 11.84 6.98 -1.89
N LYS A 236 12.73 6.62 -0.97
CA LYS A 236 12.85 5.27 -0.42
C LYS A 236 12.73 5.32 1.10
N MET A 237 12.10 4.31 1.68
CA MET A 237 11.94 4.17 3.12
C MET A 237 12.66 2.94 3.68
N PHE A 238 12.80 1.89 2.88
CA PHE A 238 13.42 0.63 3.29
C PHE A 238 14.78 0.46 2.62
N HIS A 239 15.82 0.17 3.43
CA HIS A 239 17.18 0.03 2.96
C HIS A 239 17.83 -1.23 3.51
N LYS A 240 18.49 -2.01 2.65
CA LYS A 240 19.36 -3.13 3.01
C LYS A 240 20.82 -2.67 2.83
N LEU A 241 21.62 -2.81 3.87
CA LEU A 241 23.05 -2.49 3.86
C LEU A 241 23.85 -3.77 4.09
N TRP A 242 24.71 -4.12 3.16
CA TRP A 242 25.58 -5.29 3.30
C TRP A 242 26.86 -4.85 4.00
N TYR A 243 27.14 -5.49 5.15
CA TYR A 243 28.35 -5.22 5.92
C TYR A 243 29.41 -6.28 5.62
N ASP A 244 30.56 -5.83 5.14
CA ASP A 244 31.77 -6.64 4.91
C ASP A 244 32.97 -5.82 5.35
N ASP A 245 33.68 -6.26 6.39
CA ASP A 245 34.83 -5.55 6.93
C ASP A 245 36.18 -6.12 6.46
N THR A 246 36.20 -7.02 5.47
CA THR A 246 37.43 -7.65 4.95
C THR A 246 38.50 -6.61 4.59
N ASN A 247 38.13 -5.48 4.00
CA ASN A 247 39.01 -4.43 3.55
C ASN A 247 38.64 -3.05 4.13
N MET A 248 37.93 -3.02 5.28
CA MET A 248 37.44 -1.80 5.90
C MET A 248 38.30 -1.39 7.09
N ALA A 249 38.69 -0.13 7.16
CA ALA A 249 39.40 0.47 8.28
C ALA A 249 38.48 1.34 9.16
N PHE A 250 38.94 1.66 10.38
CA PHE A 250 38.17 2.56 11.27
C PHE A 250 37.96 3.95 10.67
N ASP A 251 38.96 4.46 9.90
CA ASP A 251 38.81 5.75 9.23
C ASP A 251 37.73 5.71 8.13
N ASP A 252 37.54 4.59 7.46
CA ASP A 252 36.48 4.43 6.47
C ASP A 252 35.11 4.57 7.15
N VAL A 253 34.89 3.84 8.24
CA VAL A 253 33.67 3.94 9.04
C VAL A 253 33.47 5.35 9.59
N ALA A 254 34.56 6.00 10.09
CA ALA A 254 34.49 7.35 10.63
C ALA A 254 34.07 8.39 9.60
N ASN A 255 34.31 8.16 8.31
CA ASN A 255 33.99 9.07 7.22
C ASN A 255 32.67 8.71 6.48
N MET A 256 32.02 7.59 6.80
CA MET A 256 30.73 7.21 6.18
C MET A 256 29.62 8.22 6.53
N ASP A 257 28.88 8.64 5.51
CA ASP A 257 27.68 9.46 5.68
C ASP A 257 26.41 8.59 5.63
N PHE A 258 25.73 8.53 6.76
CA PHE A 258 24.45 7.80 6.92
C PHE A 258 23.24 8.74 7.00
N SER A 259 23.41 10.04 6.77
CA SER A 259 22.34 11.03 6.90
C SER A 259 21.12 10.74 6.02
N LYS A 260 21.32 10.11 4.85
CA LYS A 260 20.25 9.71 3.92
C LYS A 260 19.30 8.65 4.48
N TYR A 261 19.69 7.96 5.55
CA TYR A 261 18.85 6.91 6.18
C TYR A 261 18.00 7.44 7.34
N LYS A 262 18.07 8.75 7.61
CA LYS A 262 17.21 9.38 8.61
C LYS A 262 15.73 9.06 8.35
N ASP A 263 15.00 8.70 9.41
CA ASP A 263 13.60 8.29 9.39
C ASP A 263 13.30 7.04 8.53
N CYS A 264 14.33 6.30 8.06
CA CYS A 264 14.20 5.09 7.25
C CYS A 264 14.29 3.81 8.09
N PHE A 265 13.73 2.72 7.57
CA PHE A 265 13.92 1.36 8.08
C PHE A 265 15.17 0.76 7.43
N VAL A 266 16.10 0.32 8.25
CA VAL A 266 17.40 -0.19 7.77
C VAL A 266 17.63 -1.61 8.26
N LYS A 267 17.97 -2.53 7.34
CA LYS A 267 18.51 -3.86 7.65
C LYS A 267 20.00 -3.88 7.32
N VAL A 268 20.82 -4.20 8.30
CA VAL A 268 22.25 -4.49 8.10
C VAL A 268 22.45 -5.98 7.98
N ILE A 269 22.87 -6.43 6.82
CA ILE A 269 23.10 -7.82 6.48
C ILE A 269 24.60 -8.09 6.56
N ILE A 270 25.00 -8.95 7.47
CA ILE A 270 26.41 -9.24 7.70
C ILE A 270 26.85 -10.32 6.72
N THR A 271 27.68 -9.96 5.75
CA THR A 271 28.34 -10.90 4.84
C THR A 271 29.69 -11.36 5.38
N ASN A 272 30.42 -10.46 6.03
CA ASN A 272 31.67 -10.78 6.72
C ASN A 272 31.92 -9.84 7.89
N LYS A 273 32.21 -10.41 9.08
CA LYS A 273 32.50 -9.66 10.31
C LYS A 273 33.75 -10.22 10.97
N THR A 274 34.92 -9.68 10.61
CA THR A 274 36.22 -10.13 11.12
C THR A 274 36.64 -9.32 12.35
N ASN A 275 36.17 -8.07 12.47
CA ASN A 275 36.50 -7.17 13.57
C ASN A 275 35.21 -6.69 14.30
N PRO A 276 34.87 -7.28 15.47
CA PRO A 276 33.68 -6.87 16.22
C PRO A 276 33.67 -5.38 16.62
N TYR A 277 34.81 -4.82 16.97
CA TYR A 277 34.90 -3.38 17.37
C TYR A 277 34.62 -2.45 16.19
N LEU A 278 35.05 -2.82 14.98
CA LEU A 278 34.75 -2.06 13.78
C LEU A 278 33.27 -2.12 13.45
N PHE A 279 32.67 -3.30 13.59
CA PHE A 279 31.21 -3.49 13.44
C PHE A 279 30.42 -2.65 14.44
N ASP A 280 30.80 -2.69 15.71
CA ASP A 280 30.12 -1.90 16.76
C ASP A 280 30.21 -0.39 16.44
N SER A 281 31.36 0.08 15.96
CA SER A 281 31.53 1.48 15.53
C SER A 281 30.64 1.82 14.33
N TYR A 282 30.50 0.91 13.36
CA TYR A 282 29.61 1.07 12.21
C TYR A 282 28.15 1.19 12.63
N ILE A 283 27.67 0.26 13.47
CA ILE A 283 26.29 0.27 13.97
C ILE A 283 26.02 1.52 14.81
N GLU A 284 26.93 1.90 15.73
CA GLU A 284 26.76 3.09 16.55
C GLU A 284 26.64 4.37 15.71
N ARG A 285 27.44 4.49 14.65
CA ARG A 285 27.34 5.64 13.73
C ARG A 285 26.05 5.65 12.92
N LEU A 286 25.61 4.47 12.45
CA LEU A 286 24.36 4.33 11.72
C LEU A 286 23.16 4.69 12.60
N ASP A 287 23.10 4.18 13.82
CA ASP A 287 22.01 4.39 14.78
C ASP A 287 21.87 5.86 15.22
N LYS A 288 22.98 6.61 15.27
CA LYS A 288 22.97 8.06 15.56
C LYS A 288 22.23 8.92 14.55
N ASN A 289 21.78 8.36 13.41
CA ASN A 289 21.09 9.10 12.36
C ASN A 289 19.55 9.11 12.50
N ASP A 290 19.00 8.83 13.69
CA ASP A 290 17.56 8.91 13.95
C ASP A 290 16.74 8.03 12.97
N LEU A 291 17.14 6.77 12.86
CA LEU A 291 16.48 5.78 12.01
C LEU A 291 15.03 5.52 12.51
N ALA A 292 14.17 5.04 11.62
CA ALA A 292 12.86 4.52 12.01
C ALA A 292 13.00 3.18 12.75
N ASN A 293 13.87 2.31 12.23
CA ASN A 293 14.21 1.03 12.84
C ASN A 293 15.56 0.55 12.29
N LEU A 294 16.32 -0.17 13.11
CA LEU A 294 17.56 -0.83 12.72
C LEU A 294 17.46 -2.33 13.05
N GLN A 295 17.58 -3.16 12.04
CA GLN A 295 17.66 -4.62 12.19
C GLN A 295 19.03 -5.12 11.75
N ILE A 296 19.62 -6.05 12.50
CA ILE A 296 20.89 -6.68 12.19
C ILE A 296 20.61 -8.14 11.87
N VAL A 297 21.03 -8.59 10.69
CA VAL A 297 20.86 -9.96 10.19
C VAL A 297 22.23 -10.59 10.03
N GLU A 298 22.56 -11.55 10.91
CA GLU A 298 23.85 -12.25 10.92
C GLU A 298 23.88 -13.49 10.03
N ASP A 299 22.70 -14.02 9.68
CA ASP A 299 22.57 -15.21 8.83
C ASP A 299 21.73 -14.91 7.60
N HIS A 300 22.37 -14.81 6.43
CA HIS A 300 21.69 -14.52 5.17
C HIS A 300 20.89 -15.71 4.62
N LEU A 301 21.05 -16.90 5.17
CA LEU A 301 20.20 -18.05 4.80
C LEU A 301 18.76 -17.89 5.33
N ASN A 302 18.57 -17.02 6.35
CA ASN A 302 17.25 -16.70 6.90
C ASN A 302 16.65 -15.40 6.32
N LEU A 303 17.28 -14.76 5.33
CA LEU A 303 16.75 -13.55 4.69
C LEU A 303 15.38 -13.78 4.05
N ASP A 304 15.20 -14.92 3.39
CA ASP A 304 13.94 -15.29 2.75
C ASP A 304 12.85 -15.57 3.79
N LEU A 305 13.22 -16.13 4.97
CA LEU A 305 12.28 -16.37 6.07
C LEU A 305 11.88 -15.06 6.78
N ALA A 306 12.77 -14.06 6.80
CA ALA A 306 12.45 -12.74 7.38
C ALA A 306 11.61 -11.86 6.44
N GLU A 307 11.54 -12.19 5.15
CA GLU A 307 10.63 -11.56 4.19
C GLU A 307 9.21 -12.15 4.27
N ASP A 308 9.07 -13.40 4.74
CA ASP A 308 7.78 -14.06 5.00
C ASP A 308 7.03 -13.52 6.26
N GLU A 309 7.65 -12.65 7.05
CA GLU A 309 7.03 -12.09 8.27
C GLU A 309 5.76 -11.26 8.02
N HIS A 310 5.34 -11.05 6.77
CA HIS A 310 4.21 -10.15 6.49
C HIS A 310 3.30 -10.56 5.33
N ILE A 311 2.98 -11.85 5.19
CA ILE A 311 1.73 -12.24 4.52
C ILE A 311 0.57 -12.11 5.53
N VAL A 312 0.54 -10.96 6.20
CA VAL A 312 -0.57 -10.60 7.07
C VAL A 312 -1.31 -9.51 6.32
N ASP A 313 -2.38 -9.88 5.66
CA ASP A 313 -3.43 -8.94 5.34
C ASP A 313 -3.93 -8.40 6.69
N GLU A 314 -3.61 -7.14 7.04
CA GLU A 314 -4.08 -6.50 8.28
C GLU A 314 -5.62 -6.45 8.35
N ALA A 315 -6.32 -6.77 7.25
CA ALA A 315 -7.75 -7.00 7.21
C ALA A 315 -8.18 -8.39 7.70
N GLU A 316 -7.26 -9.33 7.87
CA GLU A 316 -7.58 -10.64 8.46
C GLU A 316 -7.59 -10.55 9.99
N ASP A 317 -8.52 -11.28 10.61
CA ASP A 317 -8.49 -11.39 12.06
C ASP A 317 -7.27 -12.22 12.51
N THR A 318 -6.78 -11.94 13.72
CA THR A 318 -5.58 -12.57 14.28
C THR A 318 -5.65 -14.12 14.27
N LEU A 319 -6.84 -14.71 14.39
CA LEU A 319 -7.01 -16.15 14.37
C LEU A 319 -6.78 -16.73 12.98
N THR A 320 -7.25 -16.06 11.95
CA THR A 320 -7.00 -16.46 10.54
C THR A 320 -5.51 -16.40 10.22
N ILE A 321 -4.80 -15.39 10.70
CA ILE A 321 -3.36 -15.24 10.55
C ILE A 321 -2.62 -16.39 11.26
N LEU A 322 -2.98 -16.69 12.51
CA LEU A 322 -2.40 -17.80 13.28
C LEU A 322 -2.62 -19.15 12.57
N ASP A 323 -3.81 -19.37 12.02
CA ASP A 323 -4.11 -20.59 11.27
C ASP A 323 -3.26 -20.74 10.01
N LYS A 324 -3.12 -19.69 9.20
CA LYS A 324 -2.26 -19.67 8.01
C LYS A 324 -0.80 -19.89 8.36
N TYR A 325 -0.32 -19.26 9.43
CA TYR A 325 1.04 -19.47 9.93
C TYR A 325 1.30 -20.94 10.28
N VAL A 326 0.40 -21.58 11.02
CA VAL A 326 0.52 -23.02 11.36
C VAL A 326 0.45 -23.90 10.11
N ASP A 327 -0.35 -23.54 9.10
CA ASP A 327 -0.41 -24.30 7.84
C ASP A 327 0.90 -24.26 7.05
N GLY A 328 1.62 -23.13 7.11
CA GLY A 328 2.94 -22.97 6.48
C GLY A 328 4.09 -23.69 7.22
N LEU A 329 3.92 -24.04 8.51
CA LEU A 329 4.99 -24.70 9.26
C LEU A 329 5.21 -26.17 8.85
N GLU A 330 6.45 -26.56 8.61
CA GLU A 330 6.86 -27.97 8.49
C GLU A 330 7.05 -28.58 9.88
N ILE A 331 5.96 -29.01 10.53
CA ILE A 331 5.99 -29.63 11.84
C ILE A 331 5.49 -31.07 11.80
N THR A 332 6.09 -31.93 12.64
CA THR A 332 5.67 -33.34 12.81
C THR A 332 4.43 -33.50 13.68
N SER A 333 4.02 -32.46 14.39
CA SER A 333 2.85 -32.42 15.23
C SER A 333 1.56 -32.20 14.43
N ASN A 334 0.42 -32.65 14.98
CA ASN A 334 -0.87 -32.42 14.34
C ASN A 334 -1.22 -30.92 14.33
N LYS A 335 -1.24 -30.32 13.14
CA LYS A 335 -1.50 -28.90 12.91
C LYS A 335 -2.82 -28.42 13.52
N ASP A 336 -3.89 -29.24 13.45
CA ASP A 336 -5.19 -28.86 14.01
C ASP A 336 -5.15 -28.70 15.54
N LYS A 337 -4.35 -29.54 16.24
CA LYS A 337 -4.14 -29.38 17.68
C LYS A 337 -3.37 -28.12 18.02
N VAL A 338 -2.38 -27.76 17.20
CA VAL A 338 -1.61 -26.52 17.38
C VAL A 338 -2.50 -25.30 17.14
N LYS A 339 -3.32 -25.30 16.09
CA LYS A 339 -4.30 -24.24 15.84
C LYS A 339 -5.28 -24.07 16.99
N THR A 340 -5.84 -25.20 17.49
CA THR A 340 -6.77 -25.17 18.63
C THR A 340 -6.10 -24.59 19.88
N LEU A 341 -4.85 -24.95 20.15
CA LEU A 341 -4.09 -24.42 21.30
C LEU A 341 -3.88 -22.90 21.14
N LEU A 342 -3.45 -22.43 19.98
CA LEU A 342 -3.22 -21.01 19.72
C LEU A 342 -4.51 -20.19 19.81
N ARG A 343 -5.63 -20.71 19.33
CA ARG A 343 -6.94 -20.05 19.48
C ARG A 343 -7.33 -19.92 20.94
N ASN A 344 -7.18 -20.99 21.74
CA ASN A 344 -7.48 -20.94 23.16
C ASN A 344 -6.61 -19.94 23.93
N LEU A 345 -5.30 -19.87 23.61
CA LEU A 345 -4.38 -18.91 24.20
C LEU A 345 -4.73 -17.47 23.81
N TYR A 346 -5.17 -17.24 22.57
CA TYR A 346 -5.62 -15.94 22.11
C TYR A 346 -6.90 -15.48 22.81
N ASP A 347 -7.89 -16.38 22.96
CA ASP A 347 -9.14 -16.10 23.67
C ASP A 347 -8.87 -15.83 25.17
N GLU A 348 -7.94 -16.57 25.78
CA GLU A 348 -7.49 -16.33 27.15
C GLU A 348 -6.82 -14.95 27.30
N ALA A 349 -5.93 -14.58 26.36
CA ALA A 349 -5.28 -13.27 26.35
C ALA A 349 -6.28 -12.12 26.23
N LEU A 350 -7.31 -12.27 25.39
CA LEU A 350 -8.39 -11.27 25.26
C LEU A 350 -9.23 -11.14 26.54
N SER A 351 -9.32 -12.19 27.35
CA SER A 351 -10.08 -12.14 28.61
C SER A 351 -9.35 -11.45 29.75
N ILE A 352 -8.03 -11.21 29.62
CA ILE A 352 -7.16 -10.58 30.63
C ILE A 352 -7.06 -9.05 30.42
N THR A 353 -7.42 -8.56 29.22
CA THR A 353 -7.46 -7.13 28.87
C THR A 353 -8.85 -6.54 29.02
#